data_296f37a008fe3829d29361123b429884
#
_entry.id   296f37a008fe3829d29361123b429884
#
_cell.length_a   1.000
_cell.length_b   1.000
_cell.length_c   1.000
_cell.angle_alpha   90.00
_cell.angle_beta   90.00
_cell.angle_gamma   90.00
#
_symmetry.space_group_name_H-M   'P 1'
#
loop_
_entity.id
_entity.type
_entity.pdbx_description
1 polymer ?
#
loop_
_entity_poly.entity_id
_entity_poly.type
_entity_poly.pdbx_seq_one_letter_code
_entity_poly.pdbx_strand_id
1 'polypeptide(L)'
;TVNIGANISFADDGPVLTNASGNSSVTLDETTAGSPAGFGVAGISQTSAAAIVTATAAFGADGAAAANATTYALSVVGGGVTALQTAIGNHAISLSLSPDGKTVTGSYNDGSVKTAFTATINANGTLTVTQFVPLEHLVDGGPGAAHDDALTLSGLINATITITDFDGDTDSETVAVGDRVTFKDDGPSLNVTVGSDANAVLITQDADTIGVNSDADTSSANFDGVFGLTSNGGADGAAAPSLAFDLNVANGVSGLTSNGAAINLYKVGGV
;
A
#
# COMPACT_ATOMS: atom_id res chain seq x y z
N THR A 1 -16.84 -77.40 -9.64
CA THR A 1 -16.55 -76.05 -9.05
C THR A 1 -16.25 -75.08 -10.17
N VAL A 2 -16.95 -73.98 -10.20
CA VAL A 2 -16.71 -72.84 -11.11
C VAL A 2 -16.04 -71.70 -10.30
N ASN A 3 -14.94 -71.14 -10.80
CA ASN A 3 -14.30 -70.05 -10.17
C ASN A 3 -15.03 -68.76 -10.63
N ILE A 4 -15.72 -68.13 -9.71
CA ILE A 4 -16.51 -66.89 -9.96
C ILE A 4 -15.78 -65.62 -9.47
N GLY A 5 -14.55 -65.74 -8.91
CA GLY A 5 -13.84 -64.62 -8.34
C GLY A 5 -13.56 -63.47 -9.33
N ALA A 6 -13.35 -63.83 -10.62
CA ALA A 6 -13.15 -62.83 -11.67
C ALA A 6 -14.44 -62.05 -12.09
N ASN A 7 -15.60 -62.49 -11.60
CA ASN A 7 -16.91 -61.88 -11.91
C ASN A 7 -17.44 -61.02 -10.74
N ILE A 8 -16.64 -60.85 -9.69
CA ILE A 8 -16.97 -60.01 -8.54
C ILE A 8 -15.97 -58.89 -8.52
N SER A 9 -16.42 -57.65 -8.66
CA SER A 9 -15.61 -56.44 -8.52
C SER A 9 -16.23 -55.55 -7.44
N PHE A 10 -15.38 -54.98 -6.66
CA PHE A 10 -15.72 -53.89 -5.75
C PHE A 10 -15.22 -52.62 -6.40
N ALA A 11 -16.09 -51.64 -6.57
CA ALA A 11 -15.73 -50.34 -7.07
C ALA A 11 -15.55 -49.41 -5.88
N ASP A 12 -14.48 -48.67 -5.93
CA ASP A 12 -14.17 -47.65 -5.00
C ASP A 12 -14.86 -46.35 -5.36
N ASP A 13 -15.06 -45.43 -4.41
CA ASP A 13 -15.48 -44.06 -4.65
C ASP A 13 -14.44 -43.08 -4.09
N GLY A 14 -14.11 -42.02 -4.80
CA GLY A 14 -13.16 -41.02 -4.38
C GLY A 14 -13.81 -39.77 -3.79
N PRO A 15 -13.01 -38.88 -3.17
CA PRO A 15 -13.50 -37.65 -2.65
C PRO A 15 -13.89 -36.66 -3.77
N VAL A 16 -14.78 -35.72 -3.47
CA VAL A 16 -15.26 -34.73 -4.45
C VAL A 16 -15.29 -33.35 -3.81
N LEU A 17 -14.65 -32.38 -4.46
CA LEU A 17 -14.74 -30.96 -4.17
C LEU A 17 -15.75 -30.28 -5.10
N THR A 18 -16.57 -29.42 -4.54
CA THR A 18 -17.51 -28.58 -5.31
C THR A 18 -17.55 -27.17 -4.75
N ASN A 19 -18.01 -26.20 -5.56
CA ASN A 19 -18.22 -24.81 -5.17
C ASN A 19 -16.96 -24.13 -4.60
N ALA A 20 -15.79 -24.43 -5.15
CA ALA A 20 -14.56 -23.76 -4.74
C ALA A 20 -14.64 -22.26 -5.10
N SER A 21 -14.32 -21.43 -4.14
CA SER A 21 -14.37 -19.96 -4.30
C SER A 21 -13.41 -19.25 -3.37
N GLY A 22 -12.97 -18.05 -3.78
CA GLY A 22 -12.27 -17.12 -2.87
C GLY A 22 -13.21 -16.66 -1.75
N ASN A 23 -12.71 -16.65 -0.52
CA ASN A 23 -13.54 -16.42 0.67
C ASN A 23 -13.09 -15.18 1.44
N SER A 24 -11.95 -15.22 2.12
CA SER A 24 -11.44 -14.13 2.94
C SER A 24 -10.49 -13.23 2.15
N SER A 25 -10.04 -12.14 2.74
CA SER A 25 -9.06 -11.22 2.15
C SER A 25 -8.03 -10.77 3.18
N VAL A 26 -6.91 -10.24 2.68
CA VAL A 26 -5.85 -9.60 3.47
C VAL A 26 -5.62 -8.22 2.91
N THR A 27 -5.60 -7.22 3.78
CA THR A 27 -5.25 -5.84 3.44
C THR A 27 -4.10 -5.40 4.32
N LEU A 28 -3.01 -4.97 3.70
CA LEU A 28 -1.93 -4.24 4.35
C LEU A 28 -2.12 -2.76 4.04
N ASP A 29 -1.76 -1.91 4.99
CA ASP A 29 -1.90 -0.46 4.90
C ASP A 29 -0.56 0.15 5.29
N GLU A 30 0.07 0.84 4.35
CA GLU A 30 1.40 1.43 4.50
C GLU A 30 1.42 2.54 5.55
N THR A 31 0.27 3.17 5.85
CA THR A 31 0.11 4.11 6.97
C THR A 31 0.60 3.50 8.30
N THR A 32 0.50 2.16 8.45
CA THR A 32 0.99 1.45 9.64
C THR A 32 2.52 1.53 9.77
N ALA A 33 3.24 1.58 8.66
CA ALA A 33 4.69 1.79 8.64
C ALA A 33 5.05 3.26 8.87
N GLY A 34 4.31 4.18 8.28
CA GLY A 34 4.41 5.64 8.44
C GLY A 34 5.73 6.27 7.95
N SER A 35 6.67 5.47 7.50
CA SER A 35 7.93 5.87 6.86
C SER A 35 8.63 4.63 6.30
N PRO A 36 9.58 4.75 5.35
CA PRO A 36 10.35 3.59 4.86
C PRO A 36 11.03 2.79 5.97
N ALA A 37 11.50 3.47 7.01
CA ALA A 37 12.13 2.82 8.17
C ALA A 37 11.11 2.08 9.06
N GLY A 38 9.83 2.43 8.99
CA GLY A 38 8.76 1.82 9.77
C GLY A 38 8.46 0.38 9.38
N PHE A 39 8.80 -0.03 8.14
CA PHE A 39 8.74 -1.44 7.75
C PHE A 39 9.71 -2.30 8.57
N GLY A 40 10.91 -1.78 8.87
CA GLY A 40 11.93 -2.48 9.61
C GLY A 40 12.32 -3.82 8.98
N VAL A 41 13.02 -4.67 9.74
CA VAL A 41 13.42 -6.01 9.29
C VAL A 41 12.24 -6.99 9.27
N ALA A 42 11.27 -6.79 10.15
CA ALA A 42 10.10 -7.67 10.30
C ALA A 42 8.99 -7.39 9.26
N GLY A 43 8.99 -6.19 8.66
CA GLY A 43 7.91 -5.74 7.79
C GLY A 43 6.60 -5.45 8.52
N ILE A 44 5.60 -5.02 7.79
CA ILE A 44 4.22 -4.98 8.26
C ILE A 44 3.51 -6.27 7.81
N SER A 45 2.69 -6.86 8.66
CA SER A 45 2.11 -8.18 8.40
C SER A 45 0.65 -8.25 8.81
N GLN A 46 -0.15 -8.93 7.96
CA GLN A 46 -1.56 -9.22 8.23
C GLN A 46 -1.90 -10.64 7.81
N THR A 47 -2.87 -11.24 8.50
CA THR A 47 -3.38 -12.57 8.20
C THR A 47 -4.89 -12.48 7.95
N SER A 48 -5.38 -13.20 6.94
CA SER A 48 -6.81 -13.28 6.65
C SER A 48 -7.60 -13.84 7.85
N ALA A 49 -8.81 -13.32 8.07
CA ALA A 49 -9.65 -13.74 9.19
C ALA A 49 -10.12 -15.21 9.11
N ALA A 50 -10.17 -15.75 7.88
CA ALA A 50 -10.54 -17.13 7.59
C ALA A 50 -9.71 -17.65 6.41
N ALA A 51 -9.90 -18.93 6.02
CA ALA A 51 -9.27 -19.50 4.84
C ALA A 51 -9.50 -18.63 3.61
N ILE A 52 -8.45 -18.43 2.78
CA ILE A 52 -8.51 -17.59 1.58
C ILE A 52 -9.35 -18.23 0.46
N VAL A 53 -9.42 -19.54 0.46
CA VAL A 53 -10.25 -20.35 -0.44
C VAL A 53 -11.05 -21.35 0.37
N THR A 54 -12.31 -21.56 -0.02
CA THR A 54 -13.21 -22.55 0.56
C THR A 54 -13.87 -23.36 -0.53
N ALA A 55 -14.24 -24.61 -0.19
CA ALA A 55 -15.01 -25.51 -1.04
C ALA A 55 -15.91 -26.40 -0.19
N THR A 56 -16.89 -27.03 -0.83
CA THR A 56 -17.69 -28.10 -0.21
C THR A 56 -17.00 -29.43 -0.48
N ALA A 57 -16.59 -30.15 0.59
CA ALA A 57 -15.91 -31.42 0.51
C ALA A 57 -16.86 -32.58 0.82
N ALA A 58 -16.82 -33.62 -0.03
CA ALA A 58 -17.41 -34.93 0.23
C ALA A 58 -16.29 -35.96 0.11
N PHE A 59 -16.07 -36.79 1.15
CA PHE A 59 -14.96 -37.74 1.22
C PHE A 59 -15.32 -39.16 0.78
N GLY A 60 -16.53 -39.35 0.28
CA GLY A 60 -16.97 -40.71 -0.12
C GLY A 60 -17.29 -41.61 1.06
N ALA A 61 -17.40 -42.92 0.78
CA ALA A 61 -17.77 -43.95 1.76
C ALA A 61 -16.68 -44.20 2.80
N ASP A 62 -15.41 -44.00 2.42
CA ASP A 62 -14.24 -44.28 3.28
C ASP A 62 -14.01 -43.16 4.32
N GLY A 63 -14.60 -41.98 4.09
CA GLY A 63 -14.44 -40.82 4.98
C GLY A 63 -13.10 -40.11 4.76
N ALA A 64 -12.84 -39.12 5.60
CA ALA A 64 -11.66 -38.25 5.49
C ALA A 64 -10.39 -38.97 5.96
N ALA A 65 -9.23 -38.68 5.38
CA ALA A 65 -7.93 -39.11 5.85
C ALA A 65 -7.73 -38.72 7.33
N ALA A 66 -7.02 -39.59 8.06
CA ALA A 66 -6.78 -39.38 9.50
C ALA A 66 -5.91 -38.12 9.80
N ALA A 67 -5.10 -37.71 8.82
CA ALA A 67 -4.27 -36.49 8.90
C ALA A 67 -4.23 -35.84 7.52
N ASN A 68 -4.17 -34.47 7.52
CA ASN A 68 -4.10 -33.68 6.29
C ASN A 68 -5.25 -33.96 5.30
N ALA A 69 -6.43 -34.31 5.81
CA ALA A 69 -7.61 -34.52 4.98
C ALA A 69 -7.96 -33.31 4.10
N THR A 70 -7.55 -32.11 4.50
CA THR A 70 -7.62 -30.90 3.68
C THR A 70 -6.27 -30.20 3.71
N THR A 71 -5.75 -29.86 2.55
CA THR A 71 -4.48 -29.14 2.40
C THR A 71 -4.65 -27.98 1.44
N TYR A 72 -3.74 -27.01 1.55
CA TYR A 72 -3.76 -25.78 0.74
C TYR A 72 -2.38 -25.54 0.12
N ALA A 73 -2.35 -25.01 -1.07
CA ALA A 73 -1.13 -24.58 -1.75
C ALA A 73 -1.36 -23.30 -2.54
N LEU A 74 -0.30 -22.55 -2.82
CA LEU A 74 -0.30 -21.39 -3.72
C LEU A 74 0.32 -21.78 -5.05
N SER A 75 0.00 -21.02 -6.09
CA SER A 75 0.69 -21.04 -7.36
C SER A 75 0.82 -19.64 -7.93
N VAL A 76 1.88 -19.42 -8.74
CA VAL A 76 2.15 -18.17 -9.42
C VAL A 76 1.73 -18.30 -10.88
N VAL A 77 1.01 -17.29 -11.38
CA VAL A 77 0.52 -17.23 -12.74
C VAL A 77 1.54 -16.46 -13.61
N GLY A 78 1.60 -16.80 -14.90
CA GLY A 78 2.39 -16.03 -15.87
C GLY A 78 3.91 -16.07 -15.67
N GLY A 79 4.43 -17.07 -14.95
CA GLY A 79 5.88 -17.19 -14.68
C GLY A 79 6.42 -16.13 -13.71
N GLY A 80 5.54 -15.46 -12.95
CA GLY A 80 5.92 -14.50 -11.91
C GLY A 80 6.24 -13.10 -12.40
N VAL A 81 6.01 -12.79 -13.66
CA VAL A 81 6.16 -11.42 -14.19
C VAL A 81 5.01 -10.56 -13.68
N THR A 82 5.33 -9.37 -13.13
CA THR A 82 4.33 -8.42 -12.62
C THR A 82 4.57 -7.03 -13.19
N ALA A 83 3.58 -6.14 -13.02
CA ALA A 83 3.73 -4.71 -13.23
C ALA A 83 4.06 -3.96 -11.92
N LEU A 84 4.19 -4.68 -10.80
CA LEU A 84 4.49 -4.09 -9.49
C LEU A 84 5.93 -3.56 -9.45
N GLN A 85 6.11 -2.47 -8.73
CA GLN A 85 7.41 -1.84 -8.49
C GLN A 85 7.52 -1.43 -7.02
N THR A 86 8.74 -1.19 -6.56
CA THR A 86 8.97 -0.53 -5.26
C THR A 86 8.80 0.98 -5.43
N ALA A 87 8.20 1.68 -4.48
CA ALA A 87 8.09 3.14 -4.51
C ALA A 87 9.47 3.81 -4.52
N ILE A 88 10.40 3.30 -3.73
CA ILE A 88 11.77 3.82 -3.72
C ILE A 88 12.58 3.13 -4.81
N GLY A 89 12.99 3.90 -5.81
CA GLY A 89 13.86 3.47 -6.91
C GLY A 89 13.15 2.76 -8.06
N ASN A 90 11.84 2.57 -8.03
CA ASN A 90 10.99 1.99 -9.09
C ASN A 90 11.53 0.65 -9.60
N HIS A 91 12.00 -0.20 -8.68
CA HIS A 91 12.54 -1.51 -9.02
C HIS A 91 11.41 -2.49 -9.31
N ALA A 92 11.44 -3.12 -10.49
CA ALA A 92 10.45 -4.12 -10.87
C ALA A 92 10.44 -5.31 -9.92
N ILE A 93 9.25 -5.77 -9.54
CA ILE A 93 9.03 -6.91 -8.65
C ILE A 93 8.62 -8.13 -9.46
N SER A 94 9.26 -9.26 -9.20
CA SER A 94 8.91 -10.57 -9.76
C SER A 94 8.51 -11.54 -8.66
N LEU A 95 7.58 -12.46 -8.98
CA LEU A 95 7.09 -13.46 -8.03
C LEU A 95 7.82 -14.80 -8.22
N SER A 96 8.09 -15.46 -7.12
CA SER A 96 8.55 -16.84 -7.08
C SER A 96 7.77 -17.64 -6.04
N LEU A 97 7.64 -18.94 -6.26
CA LEU A 97 6.98 -19.87 -5.35
C LEU A 97 8.02 -20.72 -4.62
N SER A 98 7.83 -20.89 -3.32
CA SER A 98 8.64 -21.81 -2.52
C SER A 98 8.45 -23.28 -2.98
N PRO A 99 9.46 -24.17 -2.81
CA PRO A 99 9.37 -25.57 -3.25
C PRO A 99 8.22 -26.36 -2.63
N ASP A 100 7.76 -25.98 -1.45
CA ASP A 100 6.62 -26.60 -0.75
C ASP A 100 5.26 -26.08 -1.20
N GLY A 101 5.24 -25.10 -2.13
CA GLY A 101 4.01 -24.50 -2.63
C GLY A 101 3.28 -23.63 -1.62
N LYS A 102 3.94 -23.22 -0.51
CA LYS A 102 3.26 -22.49 0.56
C LYS A 102 3.48 -21.00 0.53
N THR A 103 4.60 -20.52 0.01
CA THR A 103 4.97 -19.11 0.06
C THR A 103 5.26 -18.56 -1.33
N VAL A 104 4.56 -17.49 -1.69
CA VAL A 104 4.91 -16.65 -2.82
C VAL A 104 5.75 -15.49 -2.30
N THR A 105 6.91 -15.26 -2.93
CA THR A 105 7.81 -14.15 -2.61
C THR A 105 7.87 -13.19 -3.78
N GLY A 106 7.55 -11.92 -3.53
CA GLY A 106 7.82 -10.79 -4.43
C GLY A 106 9.22 -10.28 -4.18
N SER A 107 10.08 -10.35 -5.18
CA SER A 107 11.48 -9.94 -5.10
C SER A 107 11.83 -8.85 -6.10
N TYR A 108 12.73 -7.96 -5.71
CA TYR A 108 13.29 -6.90 -6.56
C TYR A 108 14.81 -6.87 -6.47
N ASN A 109 15.48 -6.11 -7.37
CA ASN A 109 16.94 -6.00 -7.40
C ASN A 109 17.36 -4.52 -7.44
N ASP A 110 18.07 -4.08 -6.41
CA ASP A 110 18.70 -2.75 -6.28
C ASP A 110 20.23 -2.84 -6.16
N GLY A 111 20.84 -3.82 -6.84
CA GLY A 111 22.24 -4.20 -6.72
C GLY A 111 22.40 -5.56 -6.02
N SER A 112 21.39 -5.99 -5.28
CA SER A 112 21.22 -7.35 -4.74
C SER A 112 19.75 -7.74 -4.76
N VAL A 113 19.46 -9.04 -4.78
CA VAL A 113 18.08 -9.53 -4.71
C VAL A 113 17.54 -9.33 -3.29
N LYS A 114 16.42 -8.63 -3.17
CA LYS A 114 15.73 -8.36 -1.91
C LYS A 114 14.27 -8.76 -2.00
N THR A 115 13.65 -9.00 -0.85
CA THR A 115 12.23 -9.30 -0.73
C THR A 115 11.44 -8.01 -0.58
N ALA A 116 10.44 -7.81 -1.44
CA ALA A 116 9.46 -6.74 -1.30
C ALA A 116 8.31 -7.16 -0.38
N PHE A 117 7.78 -8.35 -0.61
CA PHE A 117 6.72 -8.95 0.22
C PHE A 117 6.73 -10.47 0.14
N THR A 118 6.04 -11.11 1.09
CA THR A 118 5.72 -12.54 1.05
C THR A 118 4.23 -12.77 1.27
N ALA A 119 3.68 -13.80 0.64
CA ALA A 119 2.32 -14.30 0.90
C ALA A 119 2.41 -15.78 1.20
N THR A 120 2.06 -16.19 2.42
CA THR A 120 2.18 -17.57 2.91
C THR A 120 0.82 -18.14 3.26
N ILE A 121 0.44 -19.25 2.64
CA ILE A 121 -0.77 -20.00 2.99
C ILE A 121 -0.49 -20.95 4.14
N ASN A 122 -1.28 -20.81 5.20
CA ASN A 122 -1.15 -21.59 6.42
C ASN A 122 -1.88 -22.94 6.31
N ALA A 123 -1.60 -23.86 7.22
CA ALA A 123 -2.23 -25.19 7.23
C ALA A 123 -3.77 -25.16 7.38
N ASN A 124 -4.31 -24.11 7.98
CA ASN A 124 -5.76 -23.88 8.10
C ASN A 124 -6.36 -23.11 6.92
N GLY A 125 -5.58 -22.87 5.86
CA GLY A 125 -6.01 -22.13 4.67
C GLY A 125 -6.02 -20.62 4.80
N THR A 126 -5.67 -20.05 5.96
CA THR A 126 -5.50 -18.58 6.08
C THR A 126 -4.27 -18.14 5.30
N LEU A 127 -4.29 -16.90 4.79
CA LEU A 127 -3.17 -16.29 4.09
C LEU A 127 -2.54 -15.21 4.97
N THR A 128 -1.24 -15.33 5.24
CA THR A 128 -0.44 -14.28 5.89
C THR A 128 0.36 -13.56 4.83
N VAL A 129 0.22 -12.25 4.75
CA VAL A 129 1.02 -11.39 3.86
C VAL A 129 1.88 -10.48 4.70
N THR A 130 3.16 -10.39 4.34
CA THR A 130 4.14 -9.49 5.00
C THR A 130 4.80 -8.64 3.92
N GLN A 131 4.78 -7.33 4.10
CA GLN A 131 5.39 -6.35 3.21
C GLN A 131 6.62 -5.74 3.91
N PHE A 132 7.73 -5.60 3.19
CA PHE A 132 9.03 -5.18 3.73
C PHE A 132 9.51 -3.84 3.19
N VAL A 133 8.91 -3.35 2.10
CA VAL A 133 9.22 -2.07 1.46
C VAL A 133 7.94 -1.45 0.92
N PRO A 134 7.86 -0.12 0.77
CA PRO A 134 6.73 0.52 0.12
C PRO A 134 6.65 0.12 -1.36
N LEU A 135 5.43 0.01 -1.86
CA LEU A 135 5.13 -0.32 -3.25
C LEU A 135 4.72 0.95 -4.00
N GLU A 136 5.09 1.03 -5.28
CA GLU A 136 4.67 2.12 -6.15
C GLU A 136 3.19 2.01 -6.47
N HIS A 137 2.44 3.01 -6.12
CA HIS A 137 1.03 3.17 -6.41
C HIS A 137 0.82 4.09 -7.62
N LEU A 138 -0.25 3.88 -8.40
CA LEU A 138 -0.44 4.53 -9.70
C LEU A 138 -1.07 5.93 -9.61
N VAL A 139 -1.62 6.28 -8.46
CA VAL A 139 -2.34 7.54 -8.25
C VAL A 139 -1.56 8.41 -7.27
N ASP A 140 -0.71 9.28 -7.81
CA ASP A 140 -0.10 10.34 -7.03
C ASP A 140 -1.18 11.32 -6.57
N GLY A 141 -1.57 11.24 -5.32
CA GLY A 141 -2.55 12.16 -4.76
C GLY A 141 -2.04 13.60 -4.72
N GLY A 142 -2.86 14.56 -5.21
CA GLY A 142 -2.59 15.98 -5.03
C GLY A 142 -2.84 16.44 -3.58
N PRO A 143 -2.53 17.71 -3.24
CA PRO A 143 -2.77 18.25 -1.89
C PRO A 143 -4.22 18.04 -1.44
N GLY A 144 -4.40 17.34 -0.31
CA GLY A 144 -5.71 17.04 0.27
C GLY A 144 -6.44 15.85 -0.36
N ALA A 145 -5.80 15.08 -1.25
CA ALA A 145 -6.34 13.82 -1.76
C ALA A 145 -6.24 12.73 -0.70
N ALA A 146 -7.17 11.77 -0.75
CA ALA A 146 -7.00 10.52 -0.04
C ALA A 146 -5.90 9.71 -0.76
N HIS A 147 -4.87 9.31 -0.01
CA HIS A 147 -3.74 8.56 -0.54
C HIS A 147 -3.90 7.05 -0.25
N ASP A 148 -5.13 6.57 -0.27
CA ASP A 148 -5.52 5.19 0.07
C ASP A 148 -5.77 4.36 -1.19
N ASP A 149 -5.11 4.62 -2.31
CA ASP A 149 -5.27 3.79 -3.48
C ASP A 149 -4.69 2.38 -3.26
N ALA A 150 -5.25 1.42 -3.97
CA ALA A 150 -5.05 0.02 -3.67
C ALA A 150 -4.36 -0.70 -4.83
N LEU A 151 -3.27 -1.40 -4.54
CA LEU A 151 -2.70 -2.43 -5.40
C LEU A 151 -3.20 -3.82 -5.00
N THR A 152 -3.35 -4.69 -5.97
CA THR A 152 -3.72 -6.09 -5.73
C THR A 152 -2.82 -7.06 -6.49
N LEU A 153 -2.80 -8.32 -6.07
CA LEU A 153 -2.14 -9.40 -6.81
C LEU A 153 -3.09 -10.10 -7.80
N SER A 154 -4.12 -9.39 -8.27
CA SER A 154 -5.14 -9.92 -9.20
C SER A 154 -4.49 -10.51 -10.44
N GLY A 155 -4.86 -11.75 -10.80
CA GLY A 155 -4.31 -12.47 -11.94
C GLY A 155 -2.89 -13.00 -11.75
N LEU A 156 -2.25 -12.79 -10.61
CA LEU A 156 -0.86 -13.16 -10.34
C LEU A 156 -0.72 -14.42 -9.48
N ILE A 157 -1.69 -14.70 -8.59
CA ILE A 157 -1.64 -15.83 -7.69
C ILE A 157 -2.97 -16.59 -7.64
N ASN A 158 -2.87 -17.91 -7.53
CA ASN A 158 -4.00 -18.78 -7.24
C ASN A 158 -3.75 -19.55 -5.94
N ALA A 159 -4.84 -20.01 -5.32
CA ALA A 159 -4.81 -20.98 -4.22
C ALA A 159 -5.50 -22.26 -4.65
N THR A 160 -4.90 -23.41 -4.31
CA THR A 160 -5.45 -24.75 -4.51
C THR A 160 -5.83 -25.33 -3.16
N ILE A 161 -7.05 -25.83 -3.06
CA ILE A 161 -7.52 -26.66 -1.96
C ILE A 161 -7.53 -28.13 -2.44
N THR A 162 -6.99 -29.03 -1.64
CA THR A 162 -6.96 -30.46 -1.93
C THR A 162 -7.56 -31.22 -0.76
N ILE A 163 -8.44 -32.16 -1.02
CA ILE A 163 -8.95 -33.11 -0.03
C ILE A 163 -8.42 -34.50 -0.31
N THR A 164 -8.27 -35.26 0.77
CA THR A 164 -7.79 -36.67 0.73
C THR A 164 -8.71 -37.53 1.59
N ASP A 165 -9.19 -38.63 1.07
CA ASP A 165 -9.98 -39.59 1.82
C ASP A 165 -9.11 -40.59 2.59
N PHE A 166 -9.76 -41.59 3.19
CA PHE A 166 -9.09 -42.47 4.16
C PHE A 166 -8.06 -43.41 3.52
N ASP A 167 -8.27 -43.87 2.28
CA ASP A 167 -7.36 -44.76 1.57
C ASP A 167 -6.37 -44.05 0.66
N GLY A 168 -6.51 -42.67 0.53
CA GLY A 168 -5.52 -41.77 -0.06
C GLY A 168 -5.89 -41.22 -1.42
N ASP A 169 -7.11 -41.41 -1.89
CA ASP A 169 -7.61 -40.72 -3.08
C ASP A 169 -7.78 -39.23 -2.85
N THR A 170 -7.57 -38.44 -3.89
CA THR A 170 -7.57 -37.00 -3.75
C THR A 170 -8.40 -36.29 -4.81
N ASP A 171 -9.01 -35.16 -4.43
CA ASP A 171 -9.59 -34.18 -5.35
C ASP A 171 -9.10 -32.78 -5.04
N SER A 172 -8.95 -31.92 -6.06
CA SER A 172 -8.37 -30.59 -5.93
C SER A 172 -9.08 -29.57 -6.80
N GLU A 173 -9.28 -28.40 -6.24
CA GLU A 173 -9.80 -27.22 -6.95
C GLU A 173 -8.86 -26.02 -6.79
N THR A 174 -8.70 -25.25 -7.88
CA THR A 174 -7.83 -24.06 -7.91
C THR A 174 -8.65 -22.82 -8.19
N VAL A 175 -8.46 -21.79 -7.37
CA VAL A 175 -9.18 -20.52 -7.42
C VAL A 175 -8.20 -19.36 -7.50
N ALA A 176 -8.47 -18.36 -8.34
CA ALA A 176 -7.75 -17.10 -8.35
C ALA A 176 -8.04 -16.35 -7.04
N VAL A 177 -6.98 -15.96 -6.33
CA VAL A 177 -7.08 -15.28 -5.02
C VAL A 177 -6.27 -13.99 -4.95
N GLY A 178 -5.63 -13.60 -6.04
CA GLY A 178 -4.81 -12.40 -6.07
C GLY A 178 -5.60 -11.11 -5.81
N ASP A 179 -6.87 -11.05 -6.15
CA ASP A 179 -7.80 -9.96 -5.83
C ASP A 179 -8.16 -9.87 -4.34
N ARG A 180 -7.80 -10.89 -3.55
CA ARG A 180 -7.98 -10.95 -2.10
C ARG A 180 -6.80 -10.41 -1.31
N VAL A 181 -5.70 -10.07 -1.99
CA VAL A 181 -4.53 -9.43 -1.40
C VAL A 181 -4.48 -7.99 -1.87
N THR A 182 -4.55 -7.07 -0.92
CA THR A 182 -4.56 -5.63 -1.17
C THR A 182 -3.44 -4.97 -0.38
N PHE A 183 -2.67 -4.11 -1.05
CA PHE A 183 -1.74 -3.17 -0.47
C PHE A 183 -2.33 -1.78 -0.65
N LYS A 184 -2.47 -1.04 0.42
CA LYS A 184 -2.96 0.34 0.43
C LYS A 184 -1.79 1.28 0.63
N ASP A 185 -1.79 2.34 -0.16
CA ASP A 185 -0.85 3.44 -0.07
C ASP A 185 -1.03 4.24 1.21
N ASP A 186 -0.03 5.04 1.57
CA ASP A 186 -0.15 6.15 2.49
C ASP A 186 0.33 7.45 1.81
N GLY A 187 -0.01 8.58 2.38
CA GLY A 187 0.39 9.84 1.79
C GLY A 187 1.20 10.73 2.73
N PRO A 188 1.81 11.77 2.19
CA PRO A 188 2.54 12.72 3.00
C PRO A 188 1.60 13.50 3.93
N SER A 189 2.07 13.81 5.13
CA SER A 189 1.38 14.66 6.08
C SER A 189 2.18 15.91 6.39
N LEU A 190 1.47 17.04 6.49
CA LEU A 190 2.03 18.32 6.86
C LEU A 190 1.24 18.93 8.01
N ASN A 191 1.94 19.24 9.10
CA ASN A 191 1.39 20.02 10.19
C ASN A 191 2.07 21.39 10.23
N VAL A 192 1.26 22.44 10.10
CA VAL A 192 1.71 23.83 10.15
C VAL A 192 1.23 24.44 11.45
N THR A 193 2.16 24.96 12.26
CA THR A 193 1.85 25.71 13.46
C THR A 193 2.30 27.16 13.32
N VAL A 194 1.56 28.07 13.93
CA VAL A 194 1.98 29.47 13.99
C VAL A 194 3.07 29.58 15.06
N GLY A 195 4.25 29.99 14.62
CA GLY A 195 5.39 30.32 15.49
C GLY A 195 5.33 31.76 15.98
N SER A 196 6.51 32.33 16.30
CA SER A 196 6.61 33.73 16.74
C SER A 196 6.86 34.66 15.55
N ASP A 197 6.02 35.67 15.41
CA ASP A 197 6.18 36.74 14.42
C ASP A 197 7.01 37.92 14.96
N ALA A 198 7.51 37.82 16.17
CA ALA A 198 8.18 38.94 16.87
C ALA A 198 9.37 39.53 16.10
N ASN A 199 10.02 38.76 15.25
CA ASN A 199 11.16 39.18 14.44
C ASN A 199 10.81 39.40 12.95
N ALA A 200 9.56 39.17 12.56
CA ALA A 200 9.07 39.36 11.19
C ALA A 200 8.40 40.72 11.03
N VAL A 201 9.11 41.79 11.45
CA VAL A 201 8.58 43.14 11.44
C VAL A 201 9.15 43.89 10.25
N LEU A 202 8.26 44.51 9.46
CA LEU A 202 8.60 45.38 8.37
C LEU A 202 8.32 46.82 8.81
N ILE A 203 9.28 47.72 8.70
CA ILE A 203 9.17 49.12 9.06
C ILE A 203 9.69 49.96 7.91
N THR A 204 8.88 50.90 7.42
CA THR A 204 9.30 51.97 6.53
C THR A 204 9.04 53.30 7.20
N GLN A 205 9.83 54.31 6.87
CA GLN A 205 9.73 55.63 7.47
C GLN A 205 9.43 56.66 6.40
N ASP A 206 8.37 57.48 6.61
CA ASP A 206 8.00 58.57 5.71
C ASP A 206 9.13 59.62 5.57
N ALA A 207 9.96 59.77 6.61
CA ALA A 207 11.10 60.70 6.56
C ALA A 207 12.11 60.35 5.45
N ASP A 208 12.20 59.05 5.09
CA ASP A 208 13.15 58.55 4.07
C ASP A 208 12.58 58.68 2.66
N THR A 209 11.29 59.06 2.53
CA THR A 209 10.58 59.28 1.25
C THR A 209 10.27 60.73 0.96
N ILE A 210 10.86 61.65 1.75
CA ILE A 210 10.68 63.11 1.57
C ILE A 210 11.71 63.64 0.57
N GLY A 211 11.23 64.18 -0.53
CA GLY A 211 12.13 64.88 -1.47
C GLY A 211 11.66 64.83 -2.89
N VAL A 212 11.75 63.69 -3.53
CA VAL A 212 11.35 63.49 -4.92
C VAL A 212 10.29 62.39 -5.05
N ASN A 213 9.41 62.52 -6.03
CA ASN A 213 8.30 61.57 -6.23
C ASN A 213 8.73 60.13 -6.51
N SER A 214 10.02 59.88 -6.69
CA SER A 214 10.60 58.55 -6.91
C SER A 214 11.29 57.98 -5.69
N ASP A 215 11.34 58.71 -4.57
CA ASP A 215 11.93 58.18 -3.35
C ASP A 215 11.07 57.06 -2.79
N ALA A 216 11.73 56.00 -2.38
CA ALA A 216 11.10 54.82 -1.81
C ALA A 216 11.91 54.33 -0.62
N ASP A 217 11.24 53.97 0.45
CA ASP A 217 11.85 53.21 1.55
C ASP A 217 11.43 51.75 1.45
N THR A 218 12.38 50.87 1.70
CA THR A 218 12.19 49.42 1.61
C THR A 218 12.56 48.75 2.91
N SER A 219 11.75 47.78 3.32
CA SER A 219 12.00 46.96 4.49
C SER A 219 11.90 45.47 4.10
N SER A 220 12.76 44.67 4.68
CA SER A 220 12.71 43.21 4.50
C SER A 220 12.78 42.51 5.85
N ALA A 221 12.06 41.42 5.97
CA ALA A 221 12.10 40.57 7.14
C ALA A 221 12.14 39.07 6.75
N ASN A 222 12.73 38.28 7.59
CA ASN A 222 12.69 36.82 7.41
C ASN A 222 11.46 36.25 8.11
N PHE A 223 10.60 35.57 7.38
CA PHE A 223 9.38 34.94 7.86
C PHE A 223 9.57 33.44 8.19
N ASP A 224 10.78 32.92 8.06
CA ASP A 224 11.08 31.47 8.28
C ASP A 224 10.68 31.00 9.69
N GLY A 225 10.86 31.84 10.72
CA GLY A 225 10.47 31.56 12.11
C GLY A 225 9.00 31.77 12.44
N VAL A 226 8.19 32.30 11.51
CA VAL A 226 6.74 32.55 11.74
C VAL A 226 5.94 31.26 11.65
N PHE A 227 6.46 30.26 10.93
CA PHE A 227 5.79 28.99 10.73
C PHE A 227 6.62 27.85 11.33
N GLY A 228 6.04 27.11 12.27
CA GLY A 228 6.55 25.80 12.67
C GLY A 228 6.03 24.75 11.70
N LEU A 229 6.92 24.04 11.02
CA LEU A 229 6.57 23.03 10.04
C LEU A 229 7.02 21.65 10.54
N THR A 230 6.10 20.70 10.54
CA THR A 230 6.41 19.28 10.74
C THR A 230 5.82 18.50 9.57
N SER A 231 6.67 17.86 8.80
CA SER A 231 6.24 17.02 7.66
C SER A 231 6.69 15.58 7.84
N ASN A 232 5.85 14.65 7.39
CA ASN A 232 6.18 13.26 7.22
C ASN A 232 5.90 12.90 5.75
N GLY A 233 6.85 12.26 5.08
CA GLY A 233 6.72 11.84 3.69
C GLY A 233 5.96 10.53 3.49
N GLY A 234 5.44 9.93 4.58
CA GLY A 234 4.78 8.64 4.51
C GLY A 234 5.75 7.47 4.35
N ALA A 235 5.21 6.31 4.00
CA ALA A 235 5.95 5.07 3.78
C ALA A 235 6.94 5.18 2.62
N ASP A 236 6.60 5.93 1.59
CA ASP A 236 7.44 6.19 0.41
C ASP A 236 8.62 7.11 0.71
N GLY A 237 8.57 7.81 1.83
CA GLY A 237 9.55 8.81 2.20
C GLY A 237 9.31 10.16 1.54
N ALA A 238 10.02 11.17 2.02
CA ALA A 238 9.90 12.52 1.49
C ALA A 238 10.77 12.69 0.23
N ALA A 239 10.18 13.24 -0.83
CA ALA A 239 10.98 13.91 -1.87
C ALA A 239 11.77 15.08 -1.24
N ALA A 240 12.78 15.58 -1.96
CA ALA A 240 13.50 16.77 -1.49
C ALA A 240 12.48 17.89 -1.18
N PRO A 241 12.43 18.42 0.05
CA PRO A 241 11.39 19.36 0.44
C PRO A 241 11.50 20.64 -0.40
N SER A 242 10.44 21.02 -1.08
CA SER A 242 10.28 22.33 -1.67
C SER A 242 9.26 23.11 -0.84
N LEU A 243 9.72 24.11 -0.10
CA LEU A 243 8.83 25.05 0.57
C LEU A 243 8.54 26.22 -0.36
N ALA A 244 7.27 26.46 -0.61
CA ALA A 244 6.80 27.66 -1.29
C ALA A 244 5.97 28.48 -0.30
N PHE A 245 6.34 29.75 -0.15
CA PHE A 245 5.58 30.72 0.63
C PHE A 245 4.79 31.61 -0.30
N ASP A 246 3.58 31.94 0.09
CA ASP A 246 2.72 32.82 -0.67
C ASP A 246 2.04 33.86 0.23
N LEU A 247 1.91 35.09 -0.27
CA LEU A 247 1.16 36.13 0.40
C LEU A 247 -0.27 36.19 -0.13
N ASN A 248 -1.24 36.24 0.76
CA ASN A 248 -2.63 36.42 0.41
C ASN A 248 -3.13 37.79 0.88
N VAL A 249 -3.72 38.55 -0.04
CA VAL A 249 -4.40 39.81 0.27
C VAL A 249 -5.90 39.52 0.42
N ALA A 250 -6.39 39.50 1.65
CA ALA A 250 -7.72 38.98 1.96
C ALA A 250 -8.87 39.78 1.28
N ASN A 251 -8.77 41.10 1.21
CA ASN A 251 -9.84 41.93 0.65
C ASN A 251 -9.35 43.20 -0.09
N GLY A 252 -8.04 43.40 -0.20
CA GLY A 252 -7.45 44.55 -0.88
C GLY A 252 -7.57 45.87 -0.15
N VAL A 253 -8.28 45.97 0.97
CA VAL A 253 -8.48 47.22 1.72
C VAL A 253 -7.46 47.31 2.86
N SER A 254 -6.53 48.26 2.80
CA SER A 254 -5.49 48.44 3.83
C SER A 254 -5.95 49.15 5.08
N GLY A 255 -7.03 49.95 4.99
CA GLY A 255 -7.42 50.89 6.02
C GLY A 255 -6.56 52.16 6.09
N LEU A 256 -5.51 52.27 5.27
CA LEU A 256 -4.59 53.39 5.21
C LEU A 256 -5.04 54.40 4.15
N THR A 257 -4.62 55.66 4.33
CA THR A 257 -4.87 56.73 3.36
C THR A 257 -3.60 57.56 3.09
N SER A 258 -3.47 58.09 1.88
CA SER A 258 -2.47 59.07 1.50
C SER A 258 -3.19 60.31 0.95
N ASN A 259 -2.97 61.46 1.56
CA ASN A 259 -3.70 62.72 1.22
C ASN A 259 -5.22 62.53 1.13
N GLY A 260 -5.80 61.73 2.01
CA GLY A 260 -7.22 61.42 2.02
C GLY A 260 -7.71 60.38 1.00
N ALA A 261 -6.83 59.91 0.12
CA ALA A 261 -7.15 58.81 -0.82
C ALA A 261 -6.85 57.45 -0.18
N ALA A 262 -7.75 56.47 -0.36
CA ALA A 262 -7.55 55.12 0.18
C ALA A 262 -6.39 54.39 -0.53
N ILE A 263 -5.57 53.69 0.28
CA ILE A 263 -4.52 52.82 -0.21
C ILE A 263 -5.07 51.39 -0.29
N ASN A 264 -5.04 50.84 -1.45
CA ASN A 264 -5.42 49.42 -1.67
C ASN A 264 -4.18 48.54 -1.84
N LEU A 265 -4.30 47.30 -1.35
CA LEU A 265 -3.26 46.28 -1.46
C LEU A 265 -3.55 45.40 -2.65
N TYR A 266 -2.52 45.07 -3.40
CA TYR A 266 -2.59 44.15 -4.52
C TYR A 266 -1.43 43.18 -4.46
N LYS A 267 -1.69 41.92 -4.83
CA LYS A 267 -0.66 40.91 -5.07
C LYS A 267 -0.20 41.06 -6.52
N VAL A 268 1.10 41.22 -6.75
CA VAL A 268 1.68 41.32 -8.07
C VAL A 268 2.63 40.14 -8.29
N GLY A 269 2.45 39.40 -9.38
CA GLY A 269 3.41 38.41 -9.84
C GLY A 269 3.38 37.06 -9.15
N GLY A 270 2.42 36.77 -8.30
CA GLY A 270 2.25 35.43 -7.74
C GLY A 270 3.33 34.98 -6.74
N VAL A 271 4.16 35.87 -6.22
CA VAL A 271 5.16 35.64 -5.17
C VAL A 271 4.84 36.50 -3.98
#